data_cab03c73280a847392f12d2dc76b72e2
#
_entry.id   cab03c73280a847392f12d2dc76b72e2
#
_cell.length_a   1.000
_cell.length_b   1.000
_cell.length_c   1.000
_cell.angle_alpha   90.00
_cell.angle_beta   90.00
_cell.angle_gamma   90.00
#
_symmetry.space_group_name_H-M   'P 1'
#
loop_
_entity.id
_entity.type
_entity.pdbx_description
1 polymer ?
#
loop_
_entity_poly.entity_id
_entity_poly.type
_entity_poly.pdbx_seq_one_letter_code
_entity_poly.pdbx_strand_id
1 'polypeptide(L)'
;MNRPKLLWLQSISCNGNAHSFFNHPNFFLIMSHFKLIYHPLLDTDYTLIDLYNNKLDCDILILEGSFKKELIKHDIDIYALIQSYADRAKWIITAGTCATFGGVFKQNEPESISGFCFDIEEKRNNYKKYAHKLISLPGCPIHPKWLSFVLLMLAKDKKIPIDEFHRPQELYGITVHTGCSRSEYFEWKIDTKGFGFKEGCLFYENGCQAPFTRGSCNKILWNDVSSKTIVGTPCFGCTEPDFPKNTLFTTKTNMGIPAKMPLGIPMRAYLTATGIAKSFKIKRLEERVIEYDSKKTN
;
A
#
# COMPACT_ATOMS: atom_id res chain seq x y z
N MET A 1 28.45 1.14 -17.24
CA MET A 1 27.17 1.87 -17.31
C MET A 1 27.04 2.77 -16.09
N ASN A 2 26.63 4.01 -16.28
CA ASN A 2 26.43 4.93 -15.16
C ASN A 2 25.20 4.50 -14.38
N ARG A 3 25.34 4.21 -13.06
CA ARG A 3 24.23 3.79 -12.21
C ARG A 3 23.24 4.95 -12.00
N PRO A 4 21.91 4.75 -12.18
CA PRO A 4 20.93 5.80 -11.92
C PRO A 4 21.07 6.36 -10.50
N LYS A 5 20.98 7.68 -10.37
CA LYS A 5 21.05 8.40 -9.10
C LYS A 5 19.70 8.30 -8.39
N LEU A 6 19.66 7.71 -7.20
CA LEU A 6 18.49 7.50 -6.37
C LEU A 6 18.48 8.45 -5.19
N LEU A 7 17.39 9.17 -5.02
CA LEU A 7 17.15 10.08 -3.91
C LEU A 7 15.87 9.71 -3.18
N TRP A 8 15.93 9.53 -1.86
CA TRP A 8 14.77 9.23 -1.01
C TRP A 8 14.49 10.41 -0.08
N LEU A 9 13.36 11.08 -0.27
CA LEU A 9 12.93 12.20 0.58
C LEU A 9 11.67 11.83 1.37
N GLN A 10 11.60 12.34 2.59
CA GLN A 10 10.47 12.13 3.49
C GLN A 10 9.81 13.45 3.87
N SER A 11 8.47 13.44 3.84
CA SER A 11 7.65 14.46 4.45
C SER A 11 7.18 14.01 5.85
N ILE A 12 5.88 13.92 6.13
CA ILE A 12 5.35 13.37 7.39
C ILE A 12 5.31 11.86 7.25
N SER A 13 6.28 11.15 7.84
CA SER A 13 6.46 9.72 7.66
C SER A 13 6.61 8.98 8.99
N CYS A 14 6.13 7.74 9.03
CA CYS A 14 6.41 6.76 10.08
C CYS A 14 7.63 5.87 9.75
N ASN A 15 8.33 6.11 8.65
CA ASN A 15 9.43 5.31 8.11
C ASN A 15 9.07 3.87 7.71
N GLY A 16 7.78 3.50 7.76
CA GLY A 16 7.34 2.12 7.54
C GLY A 16 7.67 1.57 6.15
N ASN A 17 7.68 2.42 5.11
CA ASN A 17 8.00 2.00 3.76
C ASN A 17 9.50 1.76 3.59
N ALA A 18 10.34 2.62 4.17
CA ALA A 18 11.79 2.42 4.19
C ALA A 18 12.14 1.12 4.93
N HIS A 19 11.60 0.90 6.14
CA HIS A 19 11.81 -0.34 6.89
C HIS A 19 11.30 -1.58 6.14
N SER A 20 10.15 -1.48 5.48
CA SER A 20 9.64 -2.57 4.64
C SER A 20 10.64 -2.93 3.54
N PHE A 21 11.19 -1.93 2.86
CA PHE A 21 12.15 -2.15 1.79
C PHE A 21 13.48 -2.72 2.29
N PHE A 22 13.97 -2.29 3.46
CA PHE A 22 15.18 -2.85 4.07
C PHE A 22 15.06 -4.35 4.40
N ASN A 23 13.85 -4.83 4.66
CA ASN A 23 13.56 -6.25 4.87
C ASN A 23 13.53 -7.08 3.58
N HIS A 24 13.77 -6.48 2.40
CA HIS A 24 13.85 -7.26 1.16
C HIS A 24 15.09 -8.17 1.19
N PRO A 25 14.96 -9.49 0.96
CA PRO A 25 16.11 -10.42 1.04
C PRO A 25 17.31 -10.00 0.18
N ASN A 26 17.03 -9.39 -0.97
CA ASN A 26 18.05 -8.93 -1.92
C ASN A 26 18.26 -7.41 -1.89
N PHE A 27 18.03 -6.75 -0.74
CA PHE A 27 18.11 -5.29 -0.63
C PHE A 27 19.44 -4.75 -1.17
N PHE A 28 20.57 -5.28 -0.70
CA PHE A 28 21.90 -4.82 -1.13
C PHE A 28 22.16 -5.07 -2.61
N LEU A 29 21.70 -6.20 -3.15
CA LEU A 29 21.83 -6.50 -4.58
C LEU A 29 21.00 -5.51 -5.41
N ILE A 30 19.78 -5.19 -5.02
CA ILE A 30 18.96 -4.20 -5.70
C ILE A 30 19.63 -2.82 -5.65
N MET A 31 20.08 -2.40 -4.47
CA MET A 31 20.73 -1.11 -4.28
C MET A 31 22.06 -0.98 -5.03
N SER A 32 22.75 -2.08 -5.31
CA SER A 32 23.99 -2.04 -6.13
C SER A 32 23.78 -1.56 -7.57
N HIS A 33 22.56 -1.61 -8.07
CA HIS A 33 22.20 -1.06 -9.39
C HIS A 33 22.07 0.46 -9.41
N PHE A 34 22.05 1.12 -8.24
CA PHE A 34 21.83 2.56 -8.11
C PHE A 34 23.00 3.25 -7.42
N LYS A 35 23.13 4.56 -7.65
CA LYS A 35 23.93 5.44 -6.81
C LYS A 35 22.99 6.14 -5.85
N LEU A 36 22.97 5.69 -4.58
CA LEU A 36 22.18 6.34 -3.53
C LEU A 36 22.80 7.70 -3.20
N ILE A 37 22.06 8.77 -3.43
CA ILE A 37 22.49 10.15 -3.15
C ILE A 37 22.18 10.51 -1.69
N TYR A 38 20.95 10.22 -1.27
CA TYR A 38 20.50 10.48 0.10
C TYR A 38 19.35 9.55 0.48
N HIS A 39 19.37 9.14 1.74
CA HIS A 39 18.27 8.45 2.41
C HIS A 39 18.23 8.87 3.88
N PRO A 40 17.05 9.20 4.45
CA PRO A 40 16.99 9.76 5.82
C PRO A 40 17.39 8.78 6.93
N LEU A 41 17.45 7.47 6.66
CA LEU A 41 17.76 6.41 7.64
C LEU A 41 19.05 5.64 7.34
N LEU A 42 19.75 5.97 6.25
CA LEU A 42 21.01 5.32 5.89
C LEU A 42 22.13 6.35 5.89
N ASP A 43 23.33 5.89 6.19
CA ASP A 43 24.53 6.68 5.99
C ASP A 43 24.79 6.92 4.51
N THR A 44 24.90 8.18 4.11
CA THR A 44 25.05 8.60 2.71
C THR A 44 26.04 9.76 2.62
N ASP A 45 26.62 9.96 1.42
CA ASP A 45 27.62 11.00 1.18
C ASP A 45 27.10 12.43 1.43
N TYR A 46 25.78 12.62 1.43
CA TYR A 46 25.12 13.93 1.52
C TYR A 46 24.06 13.94 2.62
N THR A 47 23.96 15.09 3.27
CA THR A 47 22.92 15.39 4.28
C THR A 47 21.73 16.11 3.65
N LEU A 48 20.64 16.29 4.40
CA LEU A 48 19.49 17.09 3.97
C LEU A 48 19.87 18.55 3.67
N ILE A 49 20.82 19.09 4.44
CA ILE A 49 21.34 20.46 4.26
C ILE A 49 22.13 20.54 2.94
N ASP A 50 22.92 19.52 2.62
CA ASP A 50 23.66 19.47 1.35
C ASP A 50 22.72 19.42 0.14
N LEU A 51 21.60 18.68 0.26
CA LEU A 51 20.57 18.67 -0.78
C LEU A 51 19.95 20.03 -1.02
N TYR A 52 19.70 20.78 0.05
CA TYR A 52 19.15 22.12 -0.03
C TYR A 52 20.13 23.11 -0.68
N ASN A 53 21.39 23.07 -0.27
CA ASN A 53 22.43 24.01 -0.73
C ASN A 53 22.93 23.70 -2.15
N ASN A 54 23.16 22.43 -2.47
CA ASN A 54 23.94 22.03 -3.67
C ASN A 54 23.06 21.62 -4.86
N LYS A 55 21.74 21.49 -4.68
CA LYS A 55 20.78 21.11 -5.74
C LYS A 55 21.28 19.91 -6.59
N LEU A 56 21.69 18.84 -5.93
CA LEU A 56 22.24 17.64 -6.55
C LEU A 56 21.29 17.03 -7.58
N ASP A 57 21.83 16.39 -8.62
CA ASP A 57 21.01 15.69 -9.61
C ASP A 57 20.48 14.37 -9.06
N CYS A 58 19.26 14.02 -9.42
CA CYS A 58 18.71 12.69 -9.22
C CYS A 58 17.94 12.21 -10.44
N ASP A 59 18.03 10.91 -10.76
CA ASP A 59 17.25 10.28 -11.82
C ASP A 59 15.91 9.78 -11.28
N ILE A 60 15.92 9.19 -10.09
CA ILE A 60 14.74 8.62 -9.44
C ILE A 60 14.57 9.27 -8.07
N LEU A 61 13.44 9.95 -7.89
CA LEU A 61 13.02 10.53 -6.62
C LEU A 61 11.97 9.64 -5.97
N ILE A 62 12.29 9.07 -4.81
CA ILE A 62 11.32 8.37 -3.97
C ILE A 62 10.80 9.32 -2.89
N LEU A 63 9.49 9.41 -2.80
CA LEU A 63 8.78 10.24 -1.83
C LEU A 63 8.04 9.36 -0.83
N GLU A 64 8.31 9.54 0.46
CA GLU A 64 7.65 8.83 1.54
C GLU A 64 6.96 9.79 2.51
N GLY A 65 5.79 9.38 2.99
CA GLY A 65 5.00 10.17 3.95
C GLY A 65 3.99 11.11 3.29
N SER A 66 3.11 11.67 4.10
CA SER A 66 2.06 12.59 3.66
C SER A 66 2.59 14.00 3.53
N PHE A 67 1.98 14.80 2.69
CA PHE A 67 2.44 16.15 2.36
C PHE A 67 1.60 17.20 3.06
N LYS A 68 2.29 18.13 3.72
CA LYS A 68 1.74 19.34 4.32
C LYS A 68 2.56 20.53 3.79
N LYS A 69 1.89 21.61 3.39
CA LYS A 69 2.57 22.86 3.10
C LYS A 69 3.20 23.39 4.42
N GLU A 70 4.29 24.13 4.29
CA GLU A 70 4.95 24.77 5.44
C GLU A 70 5.55 23.80 6.47
N LEU A 71 5.84 22.55 6.06
CA LEU A 71 6.59 21.62 6.89
C LEU A 71 8.07 22.01 6.90
N ILE A 72 8.53 22.52 8.03
CA ILE A 72 9.93 22.93 8.23
C ILE A 72 10.68 21.82 8.99
N LYS A 73 11.84 21.42 8.49
CA LYS A 73 12.82 20.55 9.15
C LYS A 73 14.22 21.15 8.99
N HIS A 74 14.95 21.35 10.08
CA HIS A 74 16.28 21.98 10.07
C HIS A 74 16.29 23.30 9.28
N ASP A 75 15.29 24.16 9.51
CA ASP A 75 15.09 25.45 8.82
C ASP A 75 14.88 25.34 7.30
N ILE A 76 14.60 24.14 6.79
CA ILE A 76 14.34 23.88 5.38
C ILE A 76 12.84 23.61 5.17
N ASP A 77 12.23 24.33 4.23
CA ASP A 77 10.90 24.00 3.72
C ASP A 77 10.98 22.69 2.92
N ILE A 78 10.50 21.63 3.53
CA ILE A 78 10.54 20.26 2.94
C ILE A 78 9.68 20.16 1.70
N TYR A 79 8.53 20.84 1.66
CA TYR A 79 7.67 20.78 0.48
C TYR A 79 8.32 21.48 -0.72
N ALA A 80 8.91 22.65 -0.51
CA ALA A 80 9.64 23.37 -1.56
C ALA A 80 10.87 22.58 -2.03
N LEU A 81 11.61 21.97 -1.10
CA LEU A 81 12.76 21.11 -1.42
C LEU A 81 12.31 19.93 -2.31
N ILE A 82 11.25 19.20 -1.91
CA ILE A 82 10.70 18.07 -2.69
C ILE A 82 10.27 18.53 -4.08
N GLN A 83 9.60 19.67 -4.20
CA GLN A 83 9.20 20.19 -5.53
C GLN A 83 10.41 20.48 -6.41
N SER A 84 11.49 21.07 -5.85
CA SER A 84 12.70 21.38 -6.59
C SER A 84 13.39 20.13 -7.16
N TYR A 85 13.34 19.01 -6.42
CA TYR A 85 13.85 17.72 -6.89
C TYR A 85 12.87 17.04 -7.85
N ALA A 86 11.57 17.12 -7.58
CA ALA A 86 10.54 16.61 -8.47
C ALA A 86 10.59 17.26 -9.86
N ASP A 87 10.97 18.53 -9.96
CA ASP A 87 11.14 19.21 -11.25
C ASP A 87 12.24 18.58 -12.10
N ARG A 88 13.34 18.19 -11.49
CA ARG A 88 14.56 17.71 -12.15
C ARG A 88 14.61 16.19 -12.34
N ALA A 89 13.99 15.42 -11.47
CA ALA A 89 13.99 13.98 -11.54
C ALA A 89 13.37 13.45 -12.85
N LYS A 90 13.94 12.37 -13.40
CA LYS A 90 13.40 11.63 -14.54
C LYS A 90 12.14 10.86 -14.13
N TRP A 91 12.14 10.29 -12.93
CA TRP A 91 11.03 9.53 -12.36
C TRP A 91 10.73 9.93 -10.92
N ILE A 92 9.45 9.92 -10.56
CA ILE A 92 8.96 10.16 -9.20
C ILE A 92 8.18 8.93 -8.75
N ILE A 93 8.56 8.35 -7.61
CA ILE A 93 7.86 7.22 -7.00
C ILE A 93 7.24 7.71 -5.69
N THR A 94 5.92 7.63 -5.54
CA THR A 94 5.26 7.84 -4.25
C THR A 94 5.19 6.51 -3.50
N ALA A 95 6.00 6.37 -2.46
CA ALA A 95 6.13 5.16 -1.66
C ALA A 95 5.15 5.17 -0.48
N GLY A 96 4.17 4.28 -0.54
CA GLY A 96 3.13 4.14 0.47
C GLY A 96 1.89 5.00 0.22
N THR A 97 0.80 4.62 0.89
CA THR A 97 -0.52 5.28 0.75
C THR A 97 -0.49 6.71 1.24
N CYS A 98 0.34 7.01 2.26
CA CYS A 98 0.54 8.38 2.73
C CYS A 98 1.09 9.29 1.63
N ALA A 99 2.13 8.86 0.94
CA ALA A 99 2.73 9.63 -0.17
C ALA A 99 1.79 9.72 -1.38
N THR A 100 1.00 8.69 -1.63
CA THR A 100 0.10 8.65 -2.79
C THR A 100 -1.19 9.43 -2.55
N PHE A 101 -1.91 9.17 -1.44
CA PHE A 101 -3.28 9.65 -1.21
C PHE A 101 -3.46 10.48 0.07
N GLY A 102 -2.42 10.61 0.91
CA GLY A 102 -2.49 11.26 2.22
C GLY A 102 -2.56 10.27 3.39
N GLY A 103 -3.21 9.12 3.21
CA GLY A 103 -3.21 8.00 4.14
C GLY A 103 -3.61 8.32 5.58
N VAL A 104 -2.97 7.65 6.54
CA VAL A 104 -3.31 7.73 7.98
C VAL A 104 -3.17 9.15 8.54
N PHE A 105 -2.14 9.89 8.15
CA PHE A 105 -1.91 11.24 8.68
C PHE A 105 -2.98 12.23 8.26
N LYS A 106 -3.59 12.04 7.09
CA LYS A 106 -4.68 12.89 6.62
C LYS A 106 -5.91 12.84 7.53
N GLN A 107 -6.17 11.73 8.23
CA GLN A 107 -7.31 11.64 9.15
C GLN A 107 -7.24 12.63 10.32
N ASN A 108 -6.02 12.96 10.75
CA ASN A 108 -5.82 13.91 11.85
C ASN A 108 -5.95 15.38 11.40
N GLU A 109 -5.57 15.68 10.15
CA GLU A 109 -5.59 17.03 9.58
C GLU A 109 -6.09 16.97 8.13
N PRO A 110 -7.40 16.71 7.90
CA PRO A 110 -7.94 16.45 6.56
C PRO A 110 -7.78 17.61 5.57
N GLU A 111 -7.80 18.86 6.06
CA GLU A 111 -7.72 20.05 5.22
C GLU A 111 -6.28 20.42 4.81
N SER A 112 -5.28 19.99 5.62
CA SER A 112 -3.87 20.43 5.44
C SER A 112 -2.96 19.32 4.90
N ILE A 113 -3.31 18.06 5.12
CA ILE A 113 -2.51 16.89 4.74
C ILE A 113 -3.12 16.17 3.53
N SER A 114 -2.26 15.77 2.60
CA SER A 114 -2.66 15.08 1.37
C SER A 114 -1.53 14.19 0.84
N GLY A 115 -1.76 13.45 -0.25
CA GLY A 115 -0.70 12.86 -1.06
C GLY A 115 0.01 13.88 -1.93
N PHE A 116 1.04 13.45 -2.65
CA PHE A 116 1.84 14.35 -3.50
C PHE A 116 1.07 14.82 -4.74
N CYS A 117 0.45 13.89 -5.46
CA CYS A 117 -0.32 14.18 -6.68
C CYS A 117 -1.82 13.97 -6.52
N PHE A 118 -2.25 13.27 -5.47
CA PHE A 118 -3.65 13.00 -5.20
C PHE A 118 -4.04 13.47 -3.79
N ASP A 119 -5.30 13.81 -3.64
CA ASP A 119 -5.95 14.00 -2.36
C ASP A 119 -7.16 13.06 -2.31
N ILE A 120 -7.00 11.94 -1.62
CA ILE A 120 -7.90 10.78 -1.77
C ILE A 120 -7.96 10.42 -3.27
N GLU A 121 -9.08 10.56 -3.94
CA GLU A 121 -9.25 10.29 -5.38
C GLU A 121 -9.01 11.53 -6.27
N GLU A 122 -9.00 12.72 -5.68
CA GLU A 122 -8.89 13.98 -6.40
C GLU A 122 -7.46 14.28 -6.85
N LYS A 123 -7.32 14.76 -8.08
CA LYS A 123 -6.04 15.17 -8.66
C LYS A 123 -5.65 16.56 -8.17
N ARG A 124 -4.50 16.66 -7.50
CA ARG A 124 -3.92 17.92 -7.05
C ARG A 124 -3.20 18.67 -8.19
N ASN A 125 -2.81 19.91 -7.92
CA ASN A 125 -2.03 20.72 -8.87
C ASN A 125 -0.73 20.03 -9.33
N ASN A 126 -0.04 19.32 -8.46
CA ASN A 126 1.16 18.55 -8.78
C ASN A 126 0.90 17.47 -9.85
N TYR A 127 -0.30 16.91 -9.92
CA TYR A 127 -0.65 15.91 -10.91
C TYR A 127 -0.45 16.45 -12.34
N LYS A 128 -0.94 17.65 -12.65
CA LYS A 128 -0.79 18.25 -13.98
C LYS A 128 0.67 18.38 -14.40
N LYS A 129 1.56 18.65 -13.43
CA LYS A 129 2.99 18.88 -13.67
C LYS A 129 3.78 17.58 -13.78
N TYR A 130 3.47 16.59 -12.98
CA TYR A 130 4.34 15.41 -12.78
C TYR A 130 3.75 14.07 -13.24
N ALA A 131 2.49 14.02 -13.70
CA ALA A 131 1.84 12.77 -14.09
C ALA A 131 2.65 11.95 -15.10
N HIS A 132 3.31 12.61 -16.06
CA HIS A 132 4.07 11.95 -17.12
C HIS A 132 5.29 11.14 -16.62
N LYS A 133 5.72 11.35 -15.39
CA LYS A 133 6.88 10.68 -14.76
C LYS A 133 6.58 10.11 -13.37
N LEU A 134 5.29 10.05 -12.99
CA LEU A 134 4.82 9.56 -11.70
C LEU A 134 4.57 8.05 -11.75
N ILE A 135 5.04 7.35 -10.71
CA ILE A 135 4.66 5.97 -10.41
C ILE A 135 4.22 5.92 -8.94
N SER A 136 3.02 5.41 -8.70
CA SER A 136 2.44 5.32 -7.37
C SER A 136 2.47 3.89 -6.83
N LEU A 137 2.99 3.74 -5.62
CA LEU A 137 3.07 2.46 -4.93
C LEU A 137 2.35 2.54 -3.57
N PRO A 138 1.00 2.67 -3.55
CA PRO A 138 0.28 2.68 -2.29
C PRO A 138 0.37 1.35 -1.56
N GLY A 139 0.36 1.42 -0.23
CA GLY A 139 0.42 0.32 0.73
C GLY A 139 0.79 0.88 2.10
N CYS A 140 0.44 0.21 3.19
CA CYS A 140 0.75 0.67 4.53
C CYS A 140 1.29 -0.50 5.37
N PRO A 141 2.64 -0.69 5.28
CA PRO A 141 3.60 -0.14 4.31
C PRO A 141 3.49 -0.75 2.92
N ILE A 142 4.27 -0.26 1.96
CA ILE A 142 4.40 -0.89 0.63
C ILE A 142 5.03 -2.28 0.75
N HIS A 143 4.67 -3.17 -0.15
CA HIS A 143 5.32 -4.47 -0.23
C HIS A 143 6.76 -4.32 -0.77
N PRO A 144 7.80 -4.89 -0.12
CA PRO A 144 9.20 -4.69 -0.53
C PRO A 144 9.47 -5.13 -1.97
N LYS A 145 8.86 -6.22 -2.42
CA LYS A 145 8.99 -6.70 -3.81
C LYS A 145 8.31 -5.79 -4.84
N TRP A 146 7.33 -4.96 -4.45
CA TRP A 146 6.71 -4.02 -5.38
C TRP A 146 7.66 -2.86 -5.69
N LEU A 147 8.32 -2.31 -4.67
CA LEU A 147 9.30 -1.26 -4.88
C LEU A 147 10.50 -1.78 -5.67
N SER A 148 11.02 -2.97 -5.32
CA SER A 148 12.14 -3.57 -6.05
C SER A 148 11.80 -3.84 -7.52
N PHE A 149 10.60 -4.31 -7.82
CA PHE A 149 10.12 -4.50 -9.20
C PHE A 149 10.19 -3.18 -9.98
N VAL A 150 9.61 -2.10 -9.45
CA VAL A 150 9.62 -0.80 -10.11
C VAL A 150 11.04 -0.28 -10.31
N LEU A 151 11.88 -0.32 -9.27
CA LEU A 151 13.26 0.14 -9.34
C LEU A 151 14.05 -0.61 -10.42
N LEU A 152 13.94 -1.94 -10.47
CA LEU A 152 14.64 -2.76 -11.47
C LEU A 152 14.12 -2.53 -12.90
N MET A 153 12.81 -2.29 -13.07
CA MET A 153 12.24 -1.91 -14.36
C MET A 153 12.79 -0.57 -14.84
N LEU A 154 12.86 0.43 -13.94
CA LEU A 154 13.43 1.75 -14.27
C LEU A 154 14.93 1.69 -14.55
N ALA A 155 15.70 0.88 -13.80
CA ALA A 155 17.12 0.68 -14.05
C ALA A 155 17.41 0.07 -15.44
N LYS A 156 16.46 -0.71 -15.97
CA LYS A 156 16.52 -1.33 -17.30
C LYS A 156 15.82 -0.50 -18.39
N ASP A 157 15.40 0.72 -18.07
CA ASP A 157 14.64 1.62 -18.95
C ASP A 157 13.40 0.94 -19.59
N LYS A 158 12.71 0.09 -18.80
CA LYS A 158 11.52 -0.62 -19.24
C LYS A 158 10.25 0.17 -18.93
N LYS A 159 9.32 0.17 -19.89
CA LYS A 159 8.01 0.79 -19.72
C LYS A 159 7.18 -0.01 -18.70
N ILE A 160 6.52 0.69 -17.80
CA ILE A 160 5.61 0.14 -16.79
C ILE A 160 4.19 0.61 -17.13
N PRO A 161 3.27 -0.29 -17.53
CA PRO A 161 1.86 0.05 -17.68
C PRO A 161 1.26 0.47 -16.33
N ILE A 162 0.52 1.57 -16.31
CA ILE A 162 -0.06 2.14 -15.10
C ILE A 162 -1.58 2.28 -15.21
N ASP A 163 -2.26 2.31 -14.06
CA ASP A 163 -3.69 2.61 -13.95
C ASP A 163 -3.97 4.12 -13.77
N GLU A 164 -5.22 4.47 -13.49
CA GLU A 164 -5.69 5.86 -13.28
C GLU A 164 -5.02 6.60 -12.11
N PHE A 165 -4.53 5.86 -11.11
CA PHE A 165 -3.76 6.39 -9.97
C PHE A 165 -2.25 6.24 -10.17
N HIS A 166 -1.79 5.94 -11.40
CA HIS A 166 -0.39 5.69 -11.73
C HIS A 166 0.23 4.49 -11.00
N ARG A 167 -0.60 3.52 -10.56
CA ARG A 167 -0.14 2.28 -9.97
C ARG A 167 0.24 1.29 -11.07
N PRO A 168 1.38 0.56 -10.98
CA PRO A 168 1.75 -0.48 -11.94
C PRO A 168 0.68 -1.56 -12.08
N GLN A 169 0.16 -1.77 -13.28
CA GLN A 169 -0.90 -2.74 -13.54
C GLN A 169 -0.49 -4.17 -13.21
N GLU A 170 0.78 -4.51 -13.35
CA GLU A 170 1.34 -5.81 -12.95
C GLU A 170 1.11 -6.11 -11.46
N LEU A 171 1.17 -5.08 -10.61
CA LEU A 171 1.06 -5.21 -9.16
C LEU A 171 -0.36 -4.95 -8.64
N TYR A 172 -1.10 -4.03 -9.28
CA TYR A 172 -2.40 -3.55 -8.83
C TYR A 172 -3.55 -3.87 -9.80
N GLY A 173 -3.31 -4.53 -10.91
CA GLY A 173 -4.34 -4.87 -11.90
C GLY A 173 -5.36 -5.90 -11.42
N ILE A 174 -5.11 -6.55 -10.28
CA ILE A 174 -5.98 -7.55 -9.65
C ILE A 174 -6.42 -7.09 -8.27
N THR A 175 -7.49 -7.68 -7.74
CA THR A 175 -7.87 -7.48 -6.35
C THR A 175 -7.09 -8.43 -5.43
N VAL A 176 -6.91 -8.03 -4.18
CA VAL A 176 -6.32 -8.89 -3.14
C VAL A 176 -7.13 -10.17 -2.97
N HIS A 177 -8.44 -10.12 -3.20
CA HIS A 177 -9.32 -11.29 -3.15
C HIS A 177 -8.97 -12.35 -4.21
N THR A 178 -8.50 -11.95 -5.39
CA THR A 178 -8.20 -12.88 -6.51
C THR A 178 -7.19 -13.96 -6.15
N GLY A 179 -6.24 -13.69 -5.26
CA GLY A 179 -5.27 -14.67 -4.78
C GLY A 179 -5.56 -15.19 -3.37
N CYS A 180 -6.73 -14.92 -2.81
CA CYS A 180 -7.07 -15.27 -1.43
C CYS A 180 -7.30 -16.78 -1.30
N SER A 181 -6.58 -17.43 -0.36
CA SER A 181 -6.77 -18.85 -0.04
C SER A 181 -8.12 -19.15 0.61
N ARG A 182 -8.89 -18.11 0.95
CA ARG A 182 -10.22 -18.17 1.58
C ARG A 182 -11.35 -17.87 0.59
N SER A 183 -11.07 -17.83 -0.75
CA SER A 183 -12.06 -17.48 -1.76
C SER A 183 -13.26 -18.44 -1.78
N GLU A 184 -13.04 -19.74 -1.59
CA GLU A 184 -14.12 -20.73 -1.51
C GLU A 184 -15.10 -20.42 -0.36
N TYR A 185 -14.60 -20.07 0.82
CA TYR A 185 -15.45 -19.68 1.94
C TYR A 185 -16.25 -18.40 1.66
N PHE A 186 -15.67 -17.47 0.88
CA PHE A 186 -16.40 -16.30 0.42
C PHE A 186 -17.58 -16.69 -0.49
N GLU A 187 -17.35 -17.58 -1.44
CA GLU A 187 -18.38 -18.05 -2.38
C GLU A 187 -19.49 -18.80 -1.65
N TRP A 188 -19.14 -19.67 -0.70
CA TRP A 188 -20.07 -20.45 0.10
C TRP A 188 -20.67 -19.70 1.29
N LYS A 189 -20.28 -18.43 1.51
CA LYS A 189 -20.75 -17.59 2.65
C LYS A 189 -20.51 -18.23 4.01
N ILE A 190 -19.39 -18.86 4.17
CA ILE A 190 -18.93 -19.45 5.43
C ILE A 190 -18.01 -18.45 6.09
N ASP A 191 -18.47 -17.82 7.18
CA ASP A 191 -17.71 -16.83 7.92
C ASP A 191 -16.81 -17.47 8.97
N THR A 192 -15.69 -16.83 9.27
CA THR A 192 -14.82 -17.25 10.37
C THR A 192 -15.39 -16.82 11.70
N LYS A 193 -15.06 -17.54 12.78
CA LYS A 193 -15.44 -17.19 14.15
C LYS A 193 -14.74 -15.93 14.69
N GLY A 194 -13.66 -15.49 14.03
CA GLY A 194 -12.87 -14.34 14.46
C GLY A 194 -11.48 -14.28 13.80
N PHE A 195 -10.57 -13.53 14.39
CA PHE A 195 -9.21 -13.40 13.88
C PHE A 195 -8.33 -14.60 14.25
N GLY A 196 -7.37 -14.92 13.38
CA GLY A 196 -6.41 -15.99 13.58
C GLY A 196 -6.94 -17.41 13.29
N PHE A 197 -8.20 -17.57 12.93
CA PHE A 197 -8.72 -18.88 12.52
C PHE A 197 -8.28 -19.22 11.09
N LYS A 198 -7.98 -20.50 10.87
CA LYS A 198 -7.54 -21.02 9.58
C LYS A 198 -8.67 -21.00 8.57
N GLU A 199 -9.87 -21.34 8.97
CA GLU A 199 -11.05 -21.54 8.14
C GLU A 199 -12.02 -20.36 8.17
N GLY A 200 -12.84 -20.25 7.12
CA GLY A 200 -13.89 -19.26 6.98
C GLY A 200 -13.43 -17.94 6.34
N CYS A 201 -14.38 -17.22 5.78
CA CYS A 201 -14.16 -15.90 5.16
C CYS A 201 -14.20 -14.79 6.22
N LEU A 202 -13.40 -13.76 6.02
CA LEU A 202 -13.30 -12.59 6.88
C LEU A 202 -14.15 -11.39 6.37
N PHE A 203 -14.88 -11.57 5.27
CA PHE A 203 -15.56 -10.47 4.60
C PHE A 203 -16.77 -9.95 5.37
N TYR A 204 -17.71 -10.82 5.65
CA TYR A 204 -19.02 -10.41 6.16
C TYR A 204 -18.97 -9.86 7.60
N GLU A 205 -18.37 -10.62 8.52
CA GLU A 205 -18.36 -10.26 9.94
C GLU A 205 -17.13 -9.44 10.36
N ASN A 206 -16.03 -9.57 9.65
CA ASN A 206 -14.74 -9.00 10.07
C ASN A 206 -14.23 -7.86 9.15
N GLY A 207 -15.05 -7.35 8.26
CA GLY A 207 -14.78 -6.14 7.48
C GLY A 207 -13.65 -6.26 6.47
N CYS A 208 -13.35 -7.46 5.96
CA CYS A 208 -12.28 -7.65 4.98
C CYS A 208 -12.53 -6.86 3.69
N GLN A 209 -11.57 -6.01 3.32
CA GLN A 209 -11.65 -5.17 2.13
C GLN A 209 -11.03 -5.82 0.88
N ALA A 210 -10.56 -7.08 0.95
CA ALA A 210 -9.88 -7.77 -0.15
C ALA A 210 -10.64 -7.73 -1.49
N PRO A 211 -11.99 -7.88 -1.54
CA PRO A 211 -12.73 -7.79 -2.80
C PRO A 211 -12.74 -6.42 -3.47
N PHE A 212 -12.45 -5.35 -2.73
CA PHE A 212 -12.46 -3.96 -3.19
C PHE A 212 -11.06 -3.36 -3.31
N THR A 213 -10.03 -4.11 -2.92
CA THR A 213 -8.66 -3.62 -2.80
C THR A 213 -7.82 -4.13 -3.95
N ARG A 214 -7.21 -3.20 -4.70
CA ARG A 214 -6.24 -3.50 -5.75
C ARG A 214 -4.88 -3.84 -5.14
N GLY A 215 -4.30 -4.97 -5.52
CA GLY A 215 -2.97 -5.39 -5.06
C GLY A 215 -2.74 -6.87 -5.13
N SER A 216 -1.49 -7.24 -5.21
CA SER A 216 -1.04 -8.64 -5.39
C SER A 216 -0.56 -9.32 -4.10
N CYS A 217 -0.92 -8.80 -2.90
CA CYS A 217 -0.43 -9.30 -1.60
C CYS A 217 -0.70 -10.79 -1.35
N ASN A 218 -1.75 -11.36 -1.94
CA ASN A 218 -2.06 -12.78 -1.83
C ASN A 218 -1.41 -13.65 -2.92
N LYS A 219 -0.77 -13.01 -3.92
CA LYS A 219 0.04 -13.71 -4.95
C LYS A 219 1.53 -13.52 -4.72
N ILE A 220 1.93 -12.32 -4.26
CA ILE A 220 3.29 -11.99 -3.86
C ILE A 220 3.26 -11.87 -2.34
N LEU A 221 3.66 -12.94 -1.66
CA LEU A 221 3.54 -13.03 -0.21
C LEU A 221 4.61 -12.19 0.50
N TRP A 222 4.28 -11.65 1.66
CA TRP A 222 5.22 -11.00 2.56
C TRP A 222 6.21 -12.03 3.08
N ASN A 223 7.50 -11.73 2.95
CA ASN A 223 8.62 -12.60 3.30
C ASN A 223 8.53 -13.99 2.65
N ASP A 224 7.83 -14.10 1.50
CA ASP A 224 7.54 -15.37 0.81
C ASP A 224 6.73 -16.39 1.62
N VAL A 225 6.12 -15.96 2.71
CA VAL A 225 5.44 -16.84 3.68
C VAL A 225 3.94 -16.60 3.72
N SER A 226 3.50 -15.33 3.83
CA SER A 226 2.12 -15.08 4.24
C SER A 226 1.55 -13.74 3.76
N SER A 227 0.25 -13.60 3.98
CA SER A 227 -0.51 -12.36 3.82
C SER A 227 -1.50 -12.21 4.98
N LYS A 228 -2.10 -11.03 5.12
CA LYS A 228 -3.11 -10.79 6.18
C LYS A 228 -4.23 -11.85 6.16
N THR A 229 -4.78 -12.13 5.00
CA THR A 229 -5.88 -13.10 4.90
C THR A 229 -5.46 -14.55 5.16
N ILE A 230 -4.23 -14.92 4.79
CA ILE A 230 -3.69 -16.26 5.09
C ILE A 230 -3.57 -16.45 6.60
N VAL A 231 -3.05 -15.46 7.35
CA VAL A 231 -2.91 -15.56 8.82
C VAL A 231 -4.21 -15.31 9.58
N GLY A 232 -5.34 -15.20 8.90
CA GLY A 232 -6.64 -15.04 9.56
C GLY A 232 -6.97 -13.63 10.02
N THR A 233 -6.37 -12.61 9.39
CA THR A 233 -6.74 -11.20 9.61
C THR A 233 -7.33 -10.59 8.34
N PRO A 234 -8.30 -9.66 8.43
CA PRO A 234 -8.91 -9.06 7.25
C PRO A 234 -7.92 -8.16 6.49
N CYS A 235 -8.10 -8.05 5.18
CA CYS A 235 -7.48 -7.01 4.39
C CYS A 235 -8.06 -5.65 4.78
N PHE A 236 -7.22 -4.64 5.01
CA PHE A 236 -7.64 -3.29 5.44
C PHE A 236 -7.91 -2.34 4.29
N GLY A 237 -7.62 -2.73 3.05
CA GLY A 237 -7.73 -1.83 1.92
C GLY A 237 -6.61 -0.81 1.81
N CYS A 238 -5.43 -1.13 2.32
CA CYS A 238 -4.34 -0.16 2.51
C CYS A 238 -3.76 0.44 1.22
N THR A 239 -4.13 -0.07 0.06
CA THR A 239 -3.72 0.44 -1.26
C THR A 239 -4.76 1.34 -1.91
N GLU A 240 -5.92 1.50 -1.28
CA GLU A 240 -7.02 2.28 -1.83
C GLU A 240 -6.98 3.75 -1.37
N PRO A 241 -7.54 4.67 -2.18
CA PRO A 241 -7.50 6.11 -1.90
C PRO A 241 -8.17 6.50 -0.58
N ASP A 242 -9.26 5.80 -0.21
CA ASP A 242 -10.04 6.04 1.00
C ASP A 242 -9.51 5.34 2.25
N PHE A 243 -8.29 4.78 2.19
CA PHE A 243 -7.64 4.19 3.37
C PHE A 243 -7.01 5.26 4.28
N PRO A 244 -7.17 5.12 5.60
CA PRO A 244 -7.90 4.10 6.34
C PRO A 244 -9.39 4.44 6.45
N LYS A 245 -10.23 3.41 6.32
CA LYS A 245 -11.68 3.55 6.48
C LYS A 245 -12.07 3.59 7.95
N ASN A 246 -13.12 4.35 8.26
CA ASN A 246 -13.66 4.44 9.63
C ASN A 246 -14.28 3.12 10.14
N THR A 247 -14.52 2.17 9.26
CA THR A 247 -15.18 0.89 9.55
C THR A 247 -14.21 -0.28 9.38
N LEU A 248 -12.98 -0.17 9.91
CA LEU A 248 -12.07 -1.30 10.00
C LEU A 248 -12.71 -2.40 10.87
N PHE A 249 -12.55 -3.65 10.44
CA PHE A 249 -13.07 -4.86 11.12
C PHE A 249 -14.60 -5.02 11.14
N THR A 250 -15.33 -4.16 10.46
CA THR A 250 -16.80 -4.28 10.34
C THR A 250 -17.24 -4.12 8.89
N THR A 251 -18.15 -4.96 8.43
CA THR A 251 -18.81 -4.78 7.14
C THR A 251 -20.08 -3.98 7.31
N LYS A 252 -20.14 -2.80 6.69
CA LYS A 252 -21.37 -2.00 6.70
C LYS A 252 -22.48 -2.75 5.98
N THR A 253 -23.60 -2.97 6.66
CA THR A 253 -24.76 -3.68 6.11
C THR A 253 -26.00 -2.80 6.12
N ASN A 254 -26.91 -3.05 5.15
CA ASN A 254 -28.26 -2.52 5.14
C ASN A 254 -29.21 -3.72 5.24
N MET A 255 -30.01 -3.80 6.30
CA MET A 255 -30.91 -4.93 6.56
C MET A 255 -30.21 -6.31 6.51
N GLY A 256 -28.98 -6.39 7.03
CA GLY A 256 -28.19 -7.62 7.04
C GLY A 256 -27.52 -7.98 5.70
N ILE A 257 -27.59 -7.11 4.71
CA ILE A 257 -26.93 -7.29 3.41
C ILE A 257 -25.76 -6.29 3.33
N PRO A 258 -24.56 -6.69 2.86
CA PRO A 258 -23.45 -5.78 2.68
C PRO A 258 -23.84 -4.55 1.84
N ALA A 259 -23.53 -3.36 2.32
CA ALA A 259 -23.89 -2.10 1.65
C ALA A 259 -23.17 -1.93 0.30
N LYS A 260 -21.98 -2.55 0.16
CA LYS A 260 -21.24 -2.65 -1.09
C LYS A 260 -21.11 -4.11 -1.50
N MET A 261 -21.39 -4.42 -2.76
CA MET A 261 -21.10 -5.73 -3.33
C MET A 261 -19.68 -5.73 -3.90
N PRO A 262 -18.96 -6.87 -3.81
CA PRO A 262 -17.72 -7.06 -4.53
C PRO A 262 -17.88 -6.77 -6.03
N LEU A 263 -16.82 -6.24 -6.66
CA LEU A 263 -16.84 -5.94 -8.09
C LEU A 263 -17.29 -7.15 -8.91
N GLY A 264 -18.29 -6.94 -9.76
CA GLY A 264 -18.82 -7.95 -10.66
C GLY A 264 -19.86 -8.91 -10.07
N ILE A 265 -20.23 -8.79 -8.79
CA ILE A 265 -21.27 -9.62 -8.18
C ILE A 265 -22.60 -8.85 -8.11
N PRO A 266 -23.63 -9.22 -8.87
CA PRO A 266 -24.96 -8.64 -8.72
C PRO A 266 -25.56 -8.97 -7.35
N MET A 267 -26.25 -8.00 -6.72
CA MET A 267 -26.86 -8.17 -5.39
C MET A 267 -27.81 -9.39 -5.35
N ARG A 268 -28.58 -9.62 -6.42
CA ARG A 268 -29.48 -10.79 -6.52
C ARG A 268 -28.72 -12.11 -6.46
N ALA A 269 -27.59 -12.23 -7.17
CA ALA A 269 -26.76 -13.43 -7.15
C ALA A 269 -26.17 -13.65 -5.74
N TYR A 270 -25.75 -12.59 -5.06
CA TYR A 270 -25.30 -12.68 -3.68
C TYR A 270 -26.40 -13.21 -2.74
N LEU A 271 -27.62 -12.69 -2.82
CA LEU A 271 -28.75 -13.11 -1.98
C LEU A 271 -29.13 -14.58 -2.23
N THR A 272 -29.14 -15.02 -3.51
CA THR A 272 -29.42 -16.41 -3.86
C THR A 272 -28.34 -17.33 -3.29
N ALA A 273 -27.05 -17.01 -3.48
CA ALA A 273 -25.95 -17.79 -2.92
C ALA A 273 -26.00 -17.86 -1.39
N THR A 274 -26.35 -16.76 -0.72
CA THR A 274 -26.52 -16.70 0.75
C THR A 274 -27.67 -17.60 1.21
N GLY A 275 -28.79 -17.62 0.49
CA GLY A 275 -29.93 -18.50 0.77
C GLY A 275 -29.56 -19.98 0.67
N ILE A 276 -28.86 -20.35 -0.38
CA ILE A 276 -28.37 -21.72 -0.59
C ILE A 276 -27.35 -22.10 0.51
N ALA A 277 -26.37 -21.24 0.79
CA ALA A 277 -25.34 -21.52 1.79
C ALA A 277 -25.90 -21.73 3.21
N LYS A 278 -26.98 -21.01 3.57
CA LYS A 278 -27.67 -21.20 4.87
C LYS A 278 -28.30 -22.58 5.01
N SER A 279 -28.62 -23.27 3.93
CA SER A 279 -29.18 -24.62 3.98
C SER A 279 -28.11 -25.71 4.20
N PHE A 280 -26.83 -25.38 4.02
CA PHE A 280 -25.71 -26.29 4.26
C PHE A 280 -25.09 -26.03 5.63
N LYS A 281 -25.14 -27.03 6.52
CA LYS A 281 -24.43 -27.00 7.81
C LYS A 281 -23.03 -27.59 7.63
N ILE A 282 -22.06 -26.75 7.30
CA ILE A 282 -20.65 -27.15 7.23
C ILE A 282 -20.02 -26.99 8.61
N LYS A 283 -19.48 -28.09 9.17
CA LYS A 283 -18.73 -28.06 10.41
C LYS A 283 -17.41 -27.37 10.17
N ARG A 284 -17.15 -26.21 10.81
CA ARG A 284 -15.88 -25.47 10.72
C ARG A 284 -14.82 -26.17 11.54
N LEU A 285 -13.61 -26.21 11.00
CA LEU A 285 -12.43 -26.55 11.78
C LEU A 285 -12.11 -25.37 12.70
N GLU A 286 -11.75 -25.66 13.94
CA GLU A 286 -11.45 -24.64 14.97
C GLU A 286 -9.94 -24.38 15.12
N GLU A 287 -9.17 -24.77 14.16
CA GLU A 287 -7.70 -24.64 14.13
C GLU A 287 -7.29 -23.19 13.87
N ARG A 288 -6.39 -22.66 14.68
CA ARG A 288 -5.79 -21.35 14.48
C ARG A 288 -4.47 -21.46 13.73
N VAL A 289 -4.20 -20.46 12.86
CA VAL A 289 -2.90 -20.32 12.16
C VAL A 289 -1.83 -19.81 13.13
N ILE A 290 -2.25 -18.98 14.10
CA ILE A 290 -1.38 -18.40 15.13
C ILE A 290 -1.90 -18.91 16.47
N GLU A 291 -1.08 -19.70 17.17
CA GLU A 291 -1.35 -20.10 18.55
C GLU A 291 -1.05 -18.91 19.47
N TYR A 292 -2.08 -18.39 20.09
CA TYR A 292 -1.94 -17.42 21.17
C TYR A 292 -1.70 -18.20 22.47
N ASP A 293 -0.50 -18.11 23.00
CA ASP A 293 -0.18 -18.75 24.28
C ASP A 293 -0.86 -17.96 25.42
N SER A 294 -2.11 -18.31 25.70
CA SER A 294 -2.91 -17.69 26.76
C SER A 294 -2.43 -18.06 28.18
N LYS A 295 -1.35 -18.84 28.31
CA LYS A 295 -0.82 -19.30 29.60
C LYS A 295 0.28 -18.39 30.18
N LYS A 296 0.62 -17.28 29.56
CA LYS A 296 1.68 -16.36 30.06
C LYS A 296 1.16 -15.05 30.68
N THR A 297 -0.12 -14.95 31.01
CA THR A 297 -0.65 -13.85 31.81
C THR A 297 -1.28 -14.39 33.09
N ASN A 298 -0.43 -14.82 34.02
CA ASN A 298 -0.70 -14.87 35.44
C ASN A 298 0.53 -14.36 36.20
#